data_b520e2b915979ca25d7b1a7e5a68a374
#
_entry.id   b520e2b915979ca25d7b1a7e5a68a374
#
_cell.length_a   1.000
_cell.length_b   1.000
_cell.length_c   1.000
_cell.angle_alpha   90.00
_cell.angle_beta   90.00
_cell.angle_gamma   90.00
#
_symmetry.space_group_name_H-M   'P 1'
#
loop_
_entity.id
_entity.type
_entity.pdbx_description
1 polymer ?
#
loop_
_entity_poly.entity_id
_entity_poly.type
_entity_poly.pdbx_seq_one_letter_code
_entity_poly.pdbx_strand_id
1 'polypeptide(L)'
;MIKIIPIPFLLILFYLLPVMLHAQDIAVLFEEARKLEAEFKENEALQKYIEIQKIQPQNKTALCRASELYSLVGKRQPTTEKQKSYFQSARNYAQLALKLDPTLPEANFAMALAMGRMAIVSSGEEKIKAVKEIKIYADKCLQSDPANFKAYHILGRWHYEVSDLSGFEKWLVKVMYGSLPPASLKDAISNYEKSKQLDPGLTINYLELAKCYHRKDDDKKAIEYLNQLLKLPNRMVDDPTVKAEANQLLKKWSD
;
A
#
# COMPACT_ATOMS: atom_id res chain seq x y z
N MET A 1 -2.23 -2.14 -66.10
CA MET A 1 -3.12 -2.94 -65.20
C MET A 1 -3.02 -2.35 -63.81
N ILE A 2 -4.01 -1.57 -63.42
CA ILE A 2 -4.10 -1.00 -62.05
C ILE A 2 -4.69 -2.09 -61.17
N LYS A 3 -3.90 -2.60 -60.21
CA LYS A 3 -4.38 -3.54 -59.18
C LYS A 3 -5.24 -2.77 -58.19
N ILE A 4 -6.55 -2.99 -58.26
CA ILE A 4 -7.53 -2.48 -57.30
C ILE A 4 -7.30 -3.26 -55.99
N ILE A 5 -6.78 -2.58 -54.95
CA ILE A 5 -6.69 -3.13 -53.59
C ILE A 5 -8.14 -3.27 -53.08
N PRO A 6 -8.57 -4.43 -52.61
CA PRO A 6 -9.95 -4.63 -52.18
C PRO A 6 -10.29 -3.73 -50.97
N ILE A 7 -11.39 -2.97 -51.12
CA ILE A 7 -11.94 -2.01 -50.15
C ILE A 7 -11.98 -2.51 -48.68
N PRO A 8 -12.22 -3.82 -48.38
CA PRO A 8 -12.21 -4.29 -47.00
C PRO A 8 -10.85 -4.18 -46.31
N PHE A 9 -9.73 -4.22 -47.06
CA PHE A 9 -8.40 -4.08 -46.46
C PHE A 9 -8.09 -2.64 -46.04
N LEU A 10 -8.62 -1.66 -46.72
CA LEU A 10 -8.46 -0.24 -46.41
C LEU A 10 -9.31 0.17 -45.20
N LEU A 11 -10.49 -0.41 -45.02
CA LEU A 11 -11.36 -0.16 -43.87
C LEU A 11 -10.78 -0.72 -42.55
N ILE A 12 -10.13 -1.89 -42.58
CA ILE A 12 -9.48 -2.49 -41.41
C ILE A 12 -8.29 -1.63 -40.96
N LEU A 13 -7.52 -1.06 -41.90
CA LEU A 13 -6.40 -0.19 -41.58
C LEU A 13 -6.85 1.12 -40.91
N PHE A 14 -8.03 1.66 -41.28
CA PHE A 14 -8.58 2.89 -40.69
C PHE A 14 -9.12 2.71 -39.29
N TYR A 15 -9.56 1.49 -38.92
CA TYR A 15 -9.98 1.15 -37.56
C TYR A 15 -8.81 0.83 -36.61
N LEU A 16 -7.65 0.43 -37.13
CA LEU A 16 -6.46 0.12 -36.29
C LEU A 16 -5.64 1.37 -35.92
N LEU A 17 -5.67 2.42 -36.74
CA LEU A 17 -4.93 3.67 -36.50
C LEU A 17 -5.30 4.37 -35.16
N PRO A 18 -6.58 4.62 -34.81
CA PRO A 18 -6.93 5.27 -33.56
C PRO A 18 -6.60 4.43 -32.33
N VAL A 19 -6.67 3.10 -32.42
CA VAL A 19 -6.30 2.19 -31.33
C VAL A 19 -4.79 2.25 -31.04
N MET A 20 -3.95 2.34 -32.05
CA MET A 20 -2.52 2.47 -31.89
C MET A 20 -2.11 3.83 -31.31
N LEU A 21 -2.77 4.94 -31.69
CA LEU A 21 -2.52 6.25 -31.12
C LEU A 21 -2.82 6.27 -29.60
N HIS A 22 -3.96 5.74 -29.19
CA HIS A 22 -4.33 5.68 -27.76
C HIS A 22 -3.40 4.78 -26.94
N ALA A 23 -2.90 3.69 -27.53
CA ALA A 23 -1.95 2.81 -26.85
C ALA A 23 -0.59 3.50 -26.62
N GLN A 24 -0.13 4.31 -27.57
CA GLN A 24 1.10 5.09 -27.45
C GLN A 24 0.96 6.19 -26.39
N ASP A 25 -0.18 6.89 -26.35
CA ASP A 25 -0.47 7.91 -25.32
C ASP A 25 -0.45 7.31 -23.91
N ILE A 26 -1.00 6.11 -23.72
CA ILE A 26 -1.02 5.43 -22.43
C ILE A 26 0.39 5.02 -21.98
N ALA A 27 1.23 4.52 -22.87
CA ALA A 27 2.61 4.17 -22.56
C ALA A 27 3.40 5.39 -22.09
N VAL A 28 3.21 6.55 -22.74
CA VAL A 28 3.82 7.83 -22.33
C VAL A 28 3.33 8.25 -20.96
N LEU A 29 2.03 8.18 -20.70
CA LEU A 29 1.47 8.52 -19.37
C LEU A 29 2.03 7.63 -18.25
N PHE A 30 2.23 6.32 -18.50
CA PHE A 30 2.88 5.42 -17.54
C PHE A 30 4.34 5.81 -17.27
N GLU A 31 5.11 6.18 -18.31
CA GLU A 31 6.49 6.64 -18.13
C GLU A 31 6.56 7.94 -17.33
N GLU A 32 5.67 8.89 -17.65
CA GLU A 32 5.56 10.14 -16.90
C GLU A 32 5.21 9.88 -15.43
N ALA A 33 4.23 9.01 -15.17
CA ALA A 33 3.83 8.64 -13.82
C ALA A 33 5.01 8.03 -13.03
N ARG A 34 5.74 7.06 -13.63
CA ARG A 34 6.92 6.45 -13.00
C ARG A 34 8.03 7.45 -12.71
N LYS A 35 8.29 8.37 -13.65
CA LYS A 35 9.25 9.44 -13.46
C LYS A 35 8.87 10.35 -12.28
N LEU A 36 7.61 10.76 -12.22
CA LEU A 36 7.08 11.58 -11.13
C LEU A 36 7.17 10.86 -9.77
N GLU A 37 6.91 9.55 -9.73
CA GLU A 37 7.11 8.76 -8.51
C GLU A 37 8.60 8.73 -8.09
N ALA A 38 9.51 8.54 -9.02
CA ALA A 38 10.95 8.55 -8.75
C ALA A 38 11.45 9.94 -8.27
N GLU A 39 10.76 11.02 -8.67
CA GLU A 39 10.99 12.38 -8.20
C GLU A 39 10.23 12.74 -6.90
N PHE A 40 9.58 11.77 -6.25
CA PHE A 40 8.73 11.96 -5.06
C PHE A 40 7.53 12.90 -5.26
N LYS A 41 7.09 13.08 -6.50
CA LYS A 41 5.93 13.91 -6.89
C LYS A 41 4.65 13.06 -6.94
N GLU A 42 4.27 12.51 -5.79
CA GLU A 42 3.18 11.52 -5.70
C GLU A 42 1.80 12.09 -6.11
N ASN A 43 1.53 13.38 -5.88
CA ASN A 43 0.29 14.01 -6.31
C ASN A 43 0.17 14.06 -7.84
N GLU A 44 1.23 14.46 -8.50
CA GLU A 44 1.30 14.56 -9.96
C GLU A 44 1.27 13.17 -10.60
N ALA A 45 1.96 12.20 -10.01
CA ALA A 45 1.91 10.80 -10.45
C ALA A 45 0.48 10.23 -10.33
N LEU A 46 -0.22 10.52 -9.23
CA LEU A 46 -1.63 10.14 -9.05
C LEU A 46 -2.51 10.69 -10.18
N GLN A 47 -2.33 11.95 -10.59
CA GLN A 47 -3.10 12.52 -11.69
C GLN A 47 -2.85 11.77 -13.01
N LYS A 48 -1.61 11.35 -13.29
CA LYS A 48 -1.30 10.55 -14.49
C LYS A 48 -1.99 9.19 -14.49
N TYR A 49 -2.04 8.50 -13.35
CA TYR A 49 -2.81 7.24 -13.26
C TYR A 49 -4.32 7.45 -13.40
N ILE A 50 -4.86 8.59 -12.93
CA ILE A 50 -6.25 8.96 -13.16
C ILE A 50 -6.51 9.28 -14.65
N GLU A 51 -5.59 9.92 -15.35
CA GLU A 51 -5.66 10.15 -16.81
C GLU A 51 -5.69 8.83 -17.57
N ILE A 52 -4.78 7.91 -17.25
CA ILE A 52 -4.79 6.55 -17.85
C ILE A 52 -6.14 5.88 -17.63
N GLN A 53 -6.70 6.01 -16.43
CA GLN A 53 -7.97 5.39 -16.07
C GLN A 53 -9.17 5.97 -16.83
N LYS A 54 -9.13 7.26 -17.22
CA LYS A 54 -10.15 7.89 -18.08
C LYS A 54 -10.11 7.32 -19.49
N ILE A 55 -8.92 6.99 -20.02
CA ILE A 55 -8.73 6.43 -21.36
C ILE A 55 -9.02 4.92 -21.34
N GLN A 56 -8.52 4.21 -20.32
CA GLN A 56 -8.70 2.77 -20.12
C GLN A 56 -9.29 2.47 -18.73
N PRO A 57 -10.61 2.52 -18.56
CA PRO A 57 -11.27 2.31 -17.25
C PRO A 57 -10.98 0.97 -16.59
N GLN A 58 -10.58 -0.06 -17.37
CA GLN A 58 -10.25 -1.40 -16.89
C GLN A 58 -8.74 -1.66 -16.79
N ASN A 59 -7.90 -0.61 -16.83
CA ASN A 59 -6.46 -0.78 -16.67
C ASN A 59 -6.11 -1.11 -15.22
N LYS A 60 -5.88 -2.40 -14.94
CA LYS A 60 -5.63 -2.92 -13.58
C LYS A 60 -4.43 -2.24 -12.91
N THR A 61 -3.35 -2.01 -13.65
CA THR A 61 -2.14 -1.33 -13.11
C THR A 61 -2.46 0.09 -12.67
N ALA A 62 -3.13 0.88 -13.51
CA ALA A 62 -3.51 2.25 -13.15
C ALA A 62 -4.46 2.29 -11.94
N LEU A 63 -5.41 1.35 -11.86
CA LEU A 63 -6.32 1.22 -10.72
C LEU A 63 -5.54 0.94 -9.41
N CYS A 64 -4.62 -0.03 -9.42
CA CYS A 64 -3.82 -0.39 -8.25
C CYS A 64 -2.92 0.77 -7.82
N ARG A 65 -2.19 1.40 -8.78
CA ARG A 65 -1.29 2.52 -8.47
C ARG A 65 -2.05 3.75 -7.98
N ALA A 66 -3.21 4.08 -8.57
CA ALA A 66 -4.06 5.16 -8.06
C ALA A 66 -4.50 4.89 -6.61
N SER A 67 -4.93 3.66 -6.29
CA SER A 67 -5.28 3.27 -4.92
C SER A 67 -4.12 3.45 -3.94
N GLU A 68 -2.93 2.96 -4.29
CA GLU A 68 -1.73 3.10 -3.45
C GLU A 68 -1.41 4.59 -3.21
N LEU A 69 -1.37 5.40 -4.27
CA LEU A 69 -1.06 6.82 -4.18
C LEU A 69 -2.13 7.61 -3.42
N TYR A 70 -3.43 7.31 -3.59
CA TYR A 70 -4.46 7.88 -2.72
C TYR A 70 -4.23 7.57 -1.24
N SER A 71 -3.75 6.37 -0.91
CA SER A 71 -3.40 5.98 0.45
C SER A 71 -2.17 6.74 0.99
N LEU A 72 -1.15 6.97 0.15
CA LEU A 72 0.08 7.66 0.51
C LEU A 72 -0.12 9.17 0.64
N VAL A 73 -0.74 9.80 -0.35
CA VAL A 73 -1.06 11.23 -0.35
C VAL A 73 -2.08 11.55 0.74
N GLY A 74 -3.07 10.68 0.92
CA GLY A 74 -4.15 10.84 1.88
C GLY A 74 -3.66 10.97 3.31
N LYS A 75 -2.65 10.19 3.73
CA LYS A 75 -2.12 10.24 5.09
C LYS A 75 -1.49 11.59 5.46
N ARG A 76 -1.09 12.40 4.46
CA ARG A 76 -0.50 13.73 4.63
C ARG A 76 -1.52 14.86 4.51
N GLN A 77 -2.81 14.54 4.32
CA GLN A 77 -3.85 15.57 4.29
C GLN A 77 -4.04 16.18 5.68
N PRO A 78 -4.32 17.50 5.76
CA PRO A 78 -4.28 18.24 7.03
C PRO A 78 -5.44 17.93 7.97
N THR A 79 -6.57 17.40 7.48
CA THR A 79 -7.73 17.09 8.32
C THR A 79 -8.18 15.64 8.16
N THR A 80 -8.79 15.09 9.22
CA THR A 80 -9.32 13.72 9.23
C THR A 80 -10.36 13.50 8.13
N GLU A 81 -11.20 14.51 7.85
CA GLU A 81 -12.21 14.45 6.80
C GLU A 81 -11.55 14.31 5.41
N LYS A 82 -10.51 15.11 5.14
CA LYS A 82 -9.74 14.98 3.89
C LYS A 82 -9.04 13.64 3.81
N GLN A 83 -8.40 13.19 4.90
CA GLN A 83 -7.77 11.87 4.95
C GLN A 83 -8.80 10.78 4.64
N LYS A 84 -9.98 10.80 5.28
CA LYS A 84 -11.06 9.82 5.06
C LYS A 84 -11.53 9.81 3.61
N SER A 85 -11.68 10.99 2.98
CA SER A 85 -12.06 11.11 1.56
C SER A 85 -11.03 10.45 0.63
N TYR A 86 -9.73 10.68 0.87
CA TYR A 86 -8.65 10.05 0.09
C TYR A 86 -8.62 8.54 0.29
N PHE A 87 -8.77 8.06 1.51
CA PHE A 87 -8.77 6.63 1.80
C PHE A 87 -10.00 5.92 1.23
N GLN A 88 -11.15 6.60 1.20
CA GLN A 88 -12.33 6.09 0.50
C GLN A 88 -12.10 5.98 -1.00
N SER A 89 -11.42 6.95 -1.62
CA SER A 89 -11.01 6.89 -3.03
C SER A 89 -10.04 5.71 -3.25
N ALA A 90 -9.04 5.55 -2.38
CA ALA A 90 -8.11 4.42 -2.42
C ALA A 90 -8.86 3.08 -2.42
N ARG A 91 -9.80 2.90 -1.48
CA ARG A 91 -10.64 1.70 -1.39
C ARG A 91 -11.44 1.46 -2.66
N ASN A 92 -12.06 2.51 -3.22
CA ASN A 92 -12.86 2.40 -4.43
C ASN A 92 -12.02 1.92 -5.63
N TYR A 93 -10.82 2.48 -5.83
CA TYR A 93 -9.92 2.07 -6.90
C TYR A 93 -9.43 0.62 -6.73
N ALA A 94 -9.04 0.22 -5.51
CA ALA A 94 -8.70 -1.17 -5.21
C ALA A 94 -9.87 -2.12 -5.49
N GLN A 95 -11.09 -1.73 -5.12
CA GLN A 95 -12.29 -2.53 -5.36
C GLN A 95 -12.61 -2.70 -6.84
N LEU A 96 -12.37 -1.67 -7.66
CA LEU A 96 -12.50 -1.77 -9.12
C LEU A 96 -11.47 -2.76 -9.69
N ALA A 97 -10.21 -2.71 -9.24
CA ALA A 97 -9.19 -3.66 -9.66
C ALA A 97 -9.54 -5.11 -9.26
N LEU A 98 -10.04 -5.32 -8.03
CA LEU A 98 -10.48 -6.63 -7.53
C LEU A 98 -11.72 -7.16 -8.25
N LYS A 99 -12.61 -6.31 -8.75
CA LYS A 99 -13.74 -6.75 -9.59
C LYS A 99 -13.26 -7.29 -10.93
N LEU A 100 -12.16 -6.76 -11.47
CA LEU A 100 -11.57 -7.24 -12.73
C LEU A 100 -10.76 -8.52 -12.51
N ASP A 101 -10.08 -8.62 -11.38
CA ASP A 101 -9.24 -9.77 -11.04
C ASP A 101 -9.11 -9.91 -9.51
N PRO A 102 -9.93 -10.79 -8.89
CA PRO A 102 -9.91 -10.99 -7.43
C PRO A 102 -8.61 -11.59 -6.89
N THR A 103 -7.79 -12.20 -7.77
CA THR A 103 -6.54 -12.87 -7.41
C THR A 103 -5.31 -12.00 -7.65
N LEU A 104 -5.45 -10.82 -8.27
CA LEU A 104 -4.35 -9.91 -8.55
C LEU A 104 -3.66 -9.46 -7.26
N PRO A 105 -2.36 -9.78 -7.06
CA PRO A 105 -1.68 -9.48 -5.80
C PRO A 105 -1.60 -7.97 -5.53
N GLU A 106 -1.36 -7.13 -6.56
CA GLU A 106 -1.30 -5.67 -6.43
C GLU A 106 -2.65 -5.08 -5.98
N ALA A 107 -3.78 -5.62 -6.47
CA ALA A 107 -5.11 -5.17 -6.07
C ALA A 107 -5.44 -5.57 -4.62
N ASN A 108 -5.05 -6.78 -4.22
CA ASN A 108 -5.20 -7.25 -2.85
C ASN A 108 -4.31 -6.44 -1.89
N PHE A 109 -3.05 -6.15 -2.26
CA PHE A 109 -2.18 -5.26 -1.49
C PHE A 109 -2.77 -3.85 -1.37
N ALA A 110 -3.21 -3.25 -2.49
CA ALA A 110 -3.80 -1.91 -2.51
C ALA A 110 -5.03 -1.81 -1.60
N MET A 111 -5.89 -2.85 -1.60
CA MET A 111 -7.03 -2.93 -0.69
C MET A 111 -6.59 -3.05 0.77
N ALA A 112 -5.61 -3.91 1.09
CA ALA A 112 -5.09 -4.04 2.45
C ALA A 112 -4.52 -2.71 2.97
N LEU A 113 -3.79 -1.98 2.12
CA LEU A 113 -3.25 -0.66 2.45
C LEU A 113 -4.37 0.36 2.68
N ALA A 114 -5.37 0.43 1.79
CA ALA A 114 -6.51 1.33 1.92
C ALA A 114 -7.30 1.06 3.20
N MET A 115 -7.54 -0.22 3.54
CA MET A 115 -8.21 -0.60 4.78
C MET A 115 -7.37 -0.27 6.02
N GLY A 116 -6.04 -0.41 5.94
CA GLY A 116 -5.13 0.05 7.00
C GLY A 116 -5.24 1.55 7.25
N ARG A 117 -5.36 2.36 6.20
CA ARG A 117 -5.59 3.81 6.33
C ARG A 117 -6.97 4.14 6.89
N MET A 118 -8.02 3.44 6.41
CA MET A 118 -9.39 3.60 6.93
C MET A 118 -9.47 3.29 8.43
N ALA A 119 -8.82 2.23 8.90
CA ALA A 119 -8.81 1.86 10.32
C ALA A 119 -8.28 2.96 11.25
N ILE A 120 -7.37 3.82 10.75
CA ILE A 120 -6.79 4.93 11.53
C ILE A 120 -7.81 6.06 11.74
N VAL A 121 -8.66 6.34 10.74
CA VAL A 121 -9.59 7.46 10.74
C VAL A 121 -11.03 7.07 11.06
N SER A 122 -11.28 5.79 11.30
CA SER A 122 -12.59 5.24 11.63
C SER A 122 -12.69 4.84 13.10
N SER A 123 -13.91 4.68 13.59
CA SER A 123 -14.22 4.22 14.95
C SER A 123 -15.30 3.13 14.92
N GLY A 124 -15.54 2.50 16.06
CA GLY A 124 -16.61 1.50 16.22
C GLY A 124 -16.55 0.37 15.20
N GLU A 125 -17.70 0.03 14.64
CA GLU A 125 -17.86 -1.09 13.69
C GLU A 125 -17.03 -0.90 12.41
N GLU A 126 -16.97 0.34 11.86
CA GLU A 126 -16.20 0.63 10.66
C GLU A 126 -14.72 0.31 10.85
N LYS A 127 -14.16 0.68 12.02
CA LYS A 127 -12.75 0.37 12.37
C LYS A 127 -12.52 -1.13 12.45
N ILE A 128 -13.37 -1.86 13.15
CA ILE A 128 -13.22 -3.32 13.33
C ILE A 128 -13.34 -4.05 11.99
N LYS A 129 -14.28 -3.65 11.14
CA LYS A 129 -14.41 -4.17 9.78
C LYS A 129 -13.13 -3.93 8.99
N ALA A 130 -12.61 -2.71 9.01
CA ALA A 130 -11.36 -2.37 8.33
C ALA A 130 -10.19 -3.24 8.83
N VAL A 131 -10.05 -3.41 10.16
CA VAL A 131 -8.99 -4.25 10.75
C VAL A 131 -9.08 -5.71 10.30
N LYS A 132 -10.28 -6.28 10.18
CA LYS A 132 -10.48 -7.64 9.64
C LYS A 132 -10.08 -7.72 8.16
N GLU A 133 -10.50 -6.74 7.37
CA GLU A 133 -10.24 -6.70 5.93
C GLU A 133 -8.75 -6.54 5.61
N ILE A 134 -7.95 -5.82 6.43
CA ILE A 134 -6.49 -5.74 6.27
C ILE A 134 -5.87 -7.13 6.15
N LYS A 135 -6.14 -8.00 7.14
CA LYS A 135 -5.56 -9.33 7.17
C LYS A 135 -6.01 -10.19 5.99
N ILE A 136 -7.31 -10.17 5.68
CA ILE A 136 -7.88 -10.94 4.57
C ILE A 136 -7.20 -10.61 3.25
N TYR A 137 -7.05 -9.33 2.93
CA TYR A 137 -6.46 -8.90 1.66
C TYR A 137 -4.94 -9.03 1.63
N ALA A 138 -4.25 -8.82 2.74
CA ALA A 138 -2.81 -9.07 2.82
C ALA A 138 -2.49 -10.56 2.66
N ASP A 139 -3.26 -11.46 3.29
CA ASP A 139 -3.12 -12.91 3.10
C ASP A 139 -3.38 -13.32 1.65
N LYS A 140 -4.43 -12.80 0.99
CA LYS A 140 -4.71 -13.06 -0.43
C LYS A 140 -3.59 -12.55 -1.34
N CYS A 141 -3.01 -11.39 -1.04
CA CYS A 141 -1.84 -10.90 -1.76
C CYS A 141 -0.69 -11.92 -1.69
N LEU A 142 -0.37 -12.42 -0.50
CA LEU A 142 0.72 -13.38 -0.30
C LEU A 142 0.42 -14.78 -0.84
N GLN A 143 -0.85 -15.17 -1.00
CA GLN A 143 -1.21 -16.42 -1.69
C GLN A 143 -0.83 -16.39 -3.17
N SER A 144 -0.96 -15.23 -3.82
CA SER A 144 -0.67 -15.04 -5.25
C SER A 144 0.76 -14.55 -5.49
N ASP A 145 1.35 -13.79 -4.55
CA ASP A 145 2.73 -13.28 -4.59
C ASP A 145 3.42 -13.48 -3.23
N PRO A 146 4.01 -14.66 -2.95
CA PRO A 146 4.72 -14.93 -1.70
C PRO A 146 5.98 -14.08 -1.47
N ALA A 147 6.42 -13.30 -2.47
CA ALA A 147 7.57 -12.40 -2.37
C ALA A 147 7.18 -10.94 -2.13
N ASN A 148 5.90 -10.65 -1.90
CA ASN A 148 5.42 -9.28 -1.69
C ASN A 148 5.84 -8.73 -0.31
N PHE A 149 6.97 -8.03 -0.27
CA PHE A 149 7.50 -7.46 0.97
C PHE A 149 6.54 -6.45 1.62
N LYS A 150 5.76 -5.72 0.80
CA LYS A 150 4.80 -4.72 1.31
C LYS A 150 3.64 -5.39 2.05
N ALA A 151 3.17 -6.54 1.58
CA ALA A 151 2.11 -7.30 2.25
C ALA A 151 2.60 -7.87 3.59
N TYR A 152 3.84 -8.36 3.67
CA TYR A 152 4.45 -8.75 4.94
C TYR A 152 4.58 -7.57 5.90
N HIS A 153 4.96 -6.39 5.43
CA HIS A 153 5.01 -5.19 6.27
C HIS A 153 3.62 -4.84 6.85
N ILE A 154 2.56 -4.91 6.03
CA ILE A 154 1.18 -4.68 6.49
C ILE A 154 0.76 -5.71 7.55
N LEU A 155 1.06 -7.00 7.34
CA LEU A 155 0.76 -8.05 8.32
C LEU A 155 1.56 -7.85 9.62
N GLY A 156 2.84 -7.46 9.51
CA GLY A 156 3.64 -7.11 10.68
C GLY A 156 2.96 -6.04 11.53
N ARG A 157 2.50 -4.96 10.91
CA ARG A 157 1.78 -3.90 11.59
C ARG A 157 0.43 -4.37 12.16
N TRP A 158 -0.32 -5.15 11.39
CA TRP A 158 -1.58 -5.71 11.86
C TRP A 158 -1.38 -6.56 13.13
N HIS A 159 -0.39 -7.47 13.15
CA HIS A 159 -0.07 -8.28 14.30
C HIS A 159 0.41 -7.45 15.49
N TYR A 160 1.22 -6.40 15.25
CA TYR A 160 1.68 -5.50 16.28
C TYR A 160 0.51 -4.80 16.98
N GLU A 161 -0.36 -4.14 16.22
CA GLU A 161 -1.49 -3.37 16.75
C GLU A 161 -2.55 -4.26 17.43
N VAL A 162 -2.93 -5.38 16.80
CA VAL A 162 -3.98 -6.28 17.34
C VAL A 162 -3.48 -7.05 18.57
N SER A 163 -2.20 -7.40 18.63
CA SER A 163 -1.63 -8.05 19.82
C SER A 163 -1.58 -7.13 21.04
N ASP A 164 -1.54 -5.81 20.83
CA ASP A 164 -1.49 -4.79 21.87
C ASP A 164 -2.83 -4.55 22.58
N LEU A 165 -3.93 -4.95 21.95
CA LEU A 165 -5.24 -4.84 22.58
C LEU A 165 -5.28 -5.58 23.91
N SER A 166 -5.80 -4.92 24.94
CA SER A 166 -6.04 -5.53 26.25
C SER A 166 -7.04 -6.68 26.17
N GLY A 167 -7.06 -7.52 27.21
CA GLY A 167 -8.04 -8.61 27.29
C GLY A 167 -9.48 -8.09 27.27
N PHE A 168 -9.74 -6.94 27.92
CA PHE A 168 -11.05 -6.30 27.92
C PHE A 168 -11.44 -5.79 26.53
N GLU A 169 -10.53 -5.13 25.79
CA GLU A 169 -10.81 -4.66 24.42
C GLU A 169 -11.07 -5.83 23.48
N LYS A 170 -10.29 -6.91 23.56
CA LYS A 170 -10.53 -8.15 22.79
C LYS A 170 -11.89 -8.76 23.09
N TRP A 171 -12.28 -8.81 24.37
CA TRP A 171 -13.59 -9.30 24.78
C TRP A 171 -14.72 -8.41 24.24
N LEU A 172 -14.59 -7.08 24.37
CA LEU A 172 -15.59 -6.14 23.88
C LEU A 172 -15.77 -6.25 22.36
N VAL A 173 -14.67 -6.30 21.60
CA VAL A 173 -14.70 -6.52 20.16
C VAL A 173 -15.40 -7.84 19.81
N LYS A 174 -15.09 -8.91 20.53
CA LYS A 174 -15.70 -10.23 20.32
C LYS A 174 -17.21 -10.20 20.52
N VAL A 175 -17.69 -9.56 21.57
CA VAL A 175 -19.12 -9.48 21.91
C VAL A 175 -19.89 -8.61 20.92
N MET A 176 -19.33 -7.45 20.55
CA MET A 176 -20.04 -6.49 19.71
C MET A 176 -19.91 -6.77 18.20
N TYR A 177 -18.77 -7.28 17.75
CA TYR A 177 -18.42 -7.32 16.33
C TYR A 177 -17.86 -8.67 15.86
N GLY A 178 -17.82 -9.68 16.74
CA GLY A 178 -17.20 -10.98 16.50
C GLY A 178 -15.66 -10.92 16.60
N SER A 179 -15.05 -12.09 16.77
CA SER A 179 -13.62 -12.23 17.05
C SER A 179 -12.73 -11.64 15.94
N LEU A 180 -11.60 -11.06 16.34
CA LEU A 180 -10.47 -10.84 15.46
C LEU A 180 -9.66 -12.14 15.32
N PRO A 181 -8.98 -12.35 14.18
CA PRO A 181 -8.00 -13.43 14.06
C PRO A 181 -6.91 -13.31 15.13
N PRO A 182 -6.28 -14.43 15.55
CA PRO A 182 -5.20 -14.38 16.54
C PRO A 182 -4.03 -13.55 16.04
N ALA A 183 -3.45 -12.76 16.94
CA ALA A 183 -2.30 -11.90 16.68
C ALA A 183 -1.29 -11.99 17.82
N SER A 184 0.00 -11.90 17.49
CA SER A 184 1.07 -11.90 18.47
C SER A 184 2.23 -10.97 18.06
N LEU A 185 2.96 -10.47 19.05
CA LEU A 185 4.19 -9.72 18.82
C LEU A 185 5.26 -10.56 18.10
N LYS A 186 5.28 -11.87 18.35
CA LYS A 186 6.16 -12.82 17.63
C LYS A 186 5.87 -12.83 16.13
N ASP A 187 4.58 -12.89 15.76
CA ASP A 187 4.18 -12.87 14.36
C ASP A 187 4.43 -11.51 13.71
N ALA A 188 4.27 -10.40 14.47
CA ALA A 188 4.65 -9.07 14.00
C ALA A 188 6.13 -9.02 13.59
N ILE A 189 7.02 -9.44 14.48
CA ILE A 189 8.48 -9.50 14.23
C ILE A 189 8.78 -10.40 13.02
N SER A 190 8.18 -11.61 12.97
CA SER A 190 8.42 -12.55 11.86
C SER A 190 8.03 -11.96 10.50
N ASN A 191 6.90 -11.28 10.41
CA ASN A 191 6.46 -10.64 9.18
C ASN A 191 7.36 -9.45 8.79
N TYR A 192 7.75 -8.60 9.75
CA TYR A 192 8.68 -7.51 9.47
C TYR A 192 10.08 -7.99 9.07
N GLU A 193 10.60 -9.06 9.69
CA GLU A 193 11.87 -9.67 9.29
C GLU A 193 11.78 -10.25 7.87
N LYS A 194 10.65 -10.88 7.52
CA LYS A 194 10.43 -11.36 6.15
C LYS A 194 10.36 -10.22 5.15
N SER A 195 9.67 -9.13 5.48
CA SER A 195 9.64 -7.92 4.67
C SER A 195 11.05 -7.36 4.46
N LYS A 196 11.86 -7.25 5.53
CA LYS A 196 13.25 -6.79 5.46
C LYS A 196 14.15 -7.70 4.62
N GLN A 197 13.95 -9.02 4.70
CA GLN A 197 14.70 -9.98 3.88
C GLN A 197 14.43 -9.78 2.39
N LEU A 198 13.17 -9.47 2.03
CA LEU A 198 12.74 -9.28 0.63
C LEU A 198 13.07 -7.89 0.09
N ASP A 199 12.97 -6.85 0.91
CA ASP A 199 13.41 -5.47 0.60
C ASP A 199 14.16 -4.86 1.79
N PRO A 200 15.48 -4.98 1.85
CA PRO A 200 16.29 -4.38 2.92
C PRO A 200 16.37 -2.85 2.87
N GLY A 201 15.81 -2.21 1.84
CA GLY A 201 15.78 -0.75 1.70
C GLY A 201 14.50 -0.10 2.23
N LEU A 202 13.52 -0.85 2.73
CA LEU A 202 12.26 -0.30 3.24
C LEU A 202 12.46 0.33 4.63
N THR A 203 12.71 1.63 4.68
CA THR A 203 13.05 2.41 5.88
C THR A 203 12.07 2.23 7.03
N ILE A 204 10.77 2.37 6.76
CA ILE A 204 9.71 2.24 7.77
C ILE A 204 9.72 0.88 8.45
N ASN A 205 10.16 -0.17 7.77
CA ASN A 205 10.16 -1.54 8.31
C ASN A 205 11.14 -1.70 9.48
N TYR A 206 12.28 -0.99 9.42
CA TYR A 206 13.25 -0.97 10.51
C TYR A 206 12.73 -0.24 11.73
N LEU A 207 11.98 0.87 11.54
CA LEU A 207 11.34 1.59 12.63
C LEU A 207 10.33 0.69 13.37
N GLU A 208 9.52 -0.03 12.62
CA GLU A 208 8.51 -0.92 13.22
C GLU A 208 9.16 -2.14 13.90
N LEU A 209 10.26 -2.69 13.35
CA LEU A 209 11.06 -3.71 14.03
C LEU A 209 11.64 -3.19 15.35
N ALA A 210 12.20 -1.98 15.36
CA ALA A 210 12.72 -1.36 16.57
C ALA A 210 11.63 -1.24 17.64
N LYS A 211 10.44 -0.77 17.28
CA LYS A 211 9.29 -0.70 18.18
C LYS A 211 8.88 -2.08 18.73
N CYS A 212 8.91 -3.12 17.88
CA CYS A 212 8.62 -4.48 18.31
C CYS A 212 9.64 -5.00 19.34
N TYR A 213 10.93 -4.74 19.12
CA TYR A 213 11.97 -5.20 20.03
C TYR A 213 11.96 -4.41 21.35
N HIS A 214 11.71 -3.10 21.30
CA HIS A 214 11.49 -2.30 22.50
C HIS A 214 10.30 -2.84 23.34
N ARG A 215 9.16 -3.12 22.70
CA ARG A 215 8.00 -3.72 23.37
C ARG A 215 8.27 -5.13 23.93
N LYS A 216 9.33 -5.79 23.45
CA LYS A 216 9.80 -7.10 23.94
C LYS A 216 10.85 -6.97 25.05
N ASP A 217 11.13 -5.75 25.53
CA ASP A 217 12.18 -5.43 26.49
C ASP A 217 13.61 -5.74 25.97
N ASP A 218 13.82 -5.72 24.64
CA ASP A 218 15.12 -5.89 23.98
C ASP A 218 15.58 -4.56 23.37
N ASP A 219 15.88 -3.59 24.22
CA ASP A 219 16.29 -2.23 23.81
C ASP A 219 17.59 -2.23 23.02
N LYS A 220 18.51 -3.15 23.33
CA LYS A 220 19.76 -3.28 22.58
C LYS A 220 19.47 -3.52 21.10
N LYS A 221 18.56 -4.45 20.79
CA LYS A 221 18.20 -4.78 19.42
C LYS A 221 17.32 -3.69 18.78
N ALA A 222 16.47 -3.04 19.57
CA ALA A 222 15.70 -1.89 19.12
C ALA A 222 16.63 -0.75 18.63
N ILE A 223 17.62 -0.38 19.42
CA ILE A 223 18.65 0.64 19.10
C ILE A 223 19.46 0.22 17.86
N GLU A 224 19.82 -1.06 17.73
CA GLU A 224 20.50 -1.57 16.54
C GLU A 224 19.70 -1.33 15.26
N TYR A 225 18.39 -1.62 15.26
CA TYR A 225 17.51 -1.38 14.11
C TYR A 225 17.37 0.12 13.78
N LEU A 226 17.25 1.00 14.79
CA LEU A 226 17.21 2.44 14.55
C LEU A 226 18.52 2.95 13.91
N ASN A 227 19.67 2.46 14.37
CA ASN A 227 20.97 2.81 13.78
C ASN A 227 21.13 2.31 12.34
N GLN A 228 20.59 1.12 12.02
CA GLN A 228 20.57 0.61 10.65
C GLN A 228 19.66 1.48 9.78
N LEU A 229 18.46 1.84 10.25
CA LEU A 229 17.51 2.71 9.57
C LEU A 229 18.12 4.04 9.14
N LEU A 230 18.87 4.70 10.02
CA LEU A 230 19.46 6.01 9.76
C LEU A 230 20.49 6.00 8.62
N LYS A 231 21.09 4.84 8.34
CA LYS A 231 22.08 4.67 7.25
C LYS A 231 21.44 4.43 5.88
N LEU A 232 20.15 4.08 5.83
CA LEU A 232 19.46 3.81 4.56
C LEU A 232 19.29 5.11 3.74
N PRO A 233 19.36 5.05 2.41
CA PRO A 233 19.00 6.18 1.56
C PRO A 233 17.48 6.45 1.64
N ASN A 234 17.07 7.69 1.35
CA ASN A 234 15.65 8.00 1.21
C ASN A 234 15.15 7.44 -0.12
N ARG A 235 14.09 6.65 -0.09
CA ARG A 235 13.43 6.03 -1.25
C ARG A 235 11.94 6.41 -1.34
N MET A 236 11.40 7.00 -0.28
CA MET A 236 10.00 7.42 -0.18
C MET A 236 9.90 8.84 0.38
N VAL A 237 8.80 9.53 0.05
CA VAL A 237 8.50 10.90 0.53
C VAL A 237 8.57 11.00 2.06
N ASP A 238 8.17 9.93 2.75
CA ASP A 238 8.05 9.93 4.21
C ASP A 238 9.35 9.53 4.94
N ASP A 239 10.37 9.05 4.24
CA ASP A 239 11.62 8.57 4.88
C ASP A 239 12.32 9.61 5.76
N PRO A 240 12.36 10.92 5.41
CA PRO A 240 12.89 11.93 6.32
C PRO A 240 12.13 12.00 7.65
N THR A 241 10.80 11.88 7.62
CA THR A 241 9.96 11.87 8.84
C THR A 241 10.19 10.61 9.67
N VAL A 242 10.31 9.45 9.01
CA VAL A 242 10.64 8.17 9.66
C VAL A 242 12.00 8.24 10.36
N LYS A 243 13.00 8.84 9.71
CA LYS A 243 14.34 9.04 10.31
C LYS A 243 14.33 10.04 11.47
N ALA A 244 13.52 11.09 11.37
CA ALA A 244 13.35 12.03 12.50
C ALA A 244 12.75 11.33 13.73
N GLU A 245 11.73 10.47 13.53
CA GLU A 245 11.16 9.66 14.61
C GLU A 245 12.20 8.68 15.18
N ALA A 246 13.00 8.03 14.34
CA ALA A 246 14.05 7.13 14.79
C ALA A 246 15.08 7.84 15.68
N ASN A 247 15.50 9.06 15.34
CA ASN A 247 16.41 9.85 16.18
C ASN A 247 15.79 10.21 17.54
N GLN A 248 14.49 10.52 17.59
CA GLN A 248 13.79 10.78 18.85
C GLN A 248 13.73 9.53 19.73
N LEU A 249 13.45 8.36 19.14
CA LEU A 249 13.41 7.10 19.86
C LEU A 249 14.80 6.67 20.33
N LEU A 250 15.86 6.86 19.54
CA LEU A 250 17.24 6.60 19.95
C LEU A 250 17.58 7.40 21.21
N LYS A 251 17.30 8.71 21.21
CA LYS A 251 17.54 9.54 22.40
C LYS A 251 16.78 9.04 23.60
N LYS A 252 15.52 8.61 23.42
CA LYS A 252 14.65 8.15 24.53
C LYS A 252 15.06 6.79 25.10
N TRP A 253 15.60 5.89 24.26
CA TRP A 253 15.90 4.51 24.67
C TRP A 253 17.37 4.28 25.00
N SER A 254 18.25 5.29 24.81
CA SER A 254 19.68 5.22 25.17
C SER A 254 19.97 5.83 26.55
N ASP A 255 19.01 6.53 27.15
CA ASP A 255 19.04 7.06 28.50
C ASP A 255 18.52 5.99 29.51
#